data_4431d702051b762d1ac95e472ab1ed14
#
_entry.id   4431d702051b762d1ac95e472ab1ed14
#
_cell.length_a   1.000
_cell.length_b   1.000
_cell.length_c   1.000
_cell.angle_alpha   90.00
_cell.angle_beta   90.00
_cell.angle_gamma   90.00
#
_symmetry.space_group_name_H-M   'P 1'
#
loop_
_entity.id
_entity.type
_entity.pdbx_description
1 polymer ?
#
loop_
_entity_poly.entity_id
_entity_poly.type
_entity_poly.pdbx_seq_one_letter_code
_entity_poly.pdbx_strand_id
1 'polypeptide(L)'
;MEVESTGDLVRCPSCHEMVPKTLYCLNCGYPLYKVEFEEEEATEEENVEMKAEEEAEREEAPLEEAEEKVEEEGEEGVEEETAEVIEAAEEGAEIFTPPPPLEEVMREVAKNLSIRMRMVKMLLNGEMREEAFKRLLGHYVERGERWLSERMGLLERRRVQLEELEEKLMEAKMKLEELEIRRAIGDASEEEYEVKAPAYRWDVEKLGDEAERLKAEIDYLKGLSKAMGMNDEELESSIGEMMKNLEGLLNEGSITQETYEKAKGALEEILDILKG
;
A
#
# COMPACT_ATOMS: atom_id res chain seq x y z
N MET A 1 29.42 23.00 24.97
CA MET A 1 30.13 22.22 23.92
C MET A 1 29.05 21.64 23.04
N GLU A 2 28.70 22.39 22.02
CA GLU A 2 27.75 21.98 21.00
C GLU A 2 28.50 21.07 20.03
N VAL A 3 28.07 19.83 19.91
CA VAL A 3 28.61 18.88 18.94
C VAL A 3 27.75 19.04 17.69
N GLU A 4 28.21 19.89 16.78
CA GLU A 4 27.65 19.96 15.42
C GLU A 4 27.99 18.67 14.70
N SER A 5 27.02 17.79 14.60
CA SER A 5 27.09 16.58 13.77
C SER A 5 26.72 16.98 12.34
N THR A 6 27.69 17.42 11.58
CA THR A 6 27.60 17.47 10.10
C THR A 6 27.69 16.04 9.56
N GLY A 7 26.59 15.32 9.61
CA GLY A 7 26.48 14.03 8.96
C GLY A 7 26.40 14.24 7.44
N ASP A 8 27.29 13.60 6.68
CA ASP A 8 27.25 13.59 5.23
C ASP A 8 25.88 13.12 4.73
N LEU A 9 25.22 13.98 3.99
CA LEU A 9 23.93 13.68 3.38
C LEU A 9 24.17 13.15 1.95
N VAL A 10 23.48 12.08 1.61
CA VAL A 10 23.53 11.48 0.28
C VAL A 10 22.14 11.41 -0.34
N ARG A 11 22.04 11.55 -1.63
CA ARG A 11 20.77 11.44 -2.34
C ARG A 11 20.44 9.98 -2.61
N CYS A 12 19.29 9.53 -2.09
CA CYS A 12 18.85 8.17 -2.32
C CYS A 12 18.42 7.97 -3.78
N PRO A 13 18.94 6.96 -4.51
CA PRO A 13 18.58 6.72 -5.90
C PRO A 13 17.14 6.21 -6.09
N SER A 14 16.51 5.71 -5.04
CA SER A 14 15.13 5.18 -5.11
C SER A 14 14.07 6.23 -4.81
N CYS A 15 14.25 7.05 -3.76
CA CYS A 15 13.24 8.06 -3.38
C CYS A 15 13.69 9.51 -3.64
N HIS A 16 14.93 9.71 -4.10
CA HIS A 16 15.55 11.00 -4.41
C HIS A 16 15.64 12.01 -3.25
N GLU A 17 15.37 11.56 -2.02
CA GLU A 17 15.50 12.36 -0.82
C GLU A 17 16.94 12.40 -0.33
N MET A 18 17.32 13.55 0.29
CA MET A 18 18.60 13.72 0.98
C MET A 18 18.54 13.04 2.35
N VAL A 19 19.34 12.00 2.53
CA VAL A 19 19.35 11.17 3.74
C VAL A 19 20.77 11.03 4.27
N PRO A 20 20.96 10.82 5.59
CA PRO A 20 22.27 10.52 6.14
C PRO A 20 22.90 9.30 5.48
N LYS A 21 24.23 9.33 5.23
CA LYS A 21 25.00 8.21 4.66
C LYS A 21 24.99 7.02 5.63
N THR A 22 24.01 6.12 5.46
CA THR A 22 23.79 4.93 6.28
C THR A 22 23.71 3.70 5.39
N LEU A 23 23.69 2.49 5.97
CA LEU A 23 23.59 1.24 5.20
C LEU A 23 22.29 1.15 4.38
N TYR A 24 21.22 1.78 4.85
CA TYR A 24 19.92 1.81 4.18
C TYR A 24 19.34 3.22 4.22
N CYS A 25 18.63 3.59 3.17
CA CYS A 25 17.90 4.85 3.15
C CYS A 25 16.84 4.88 4.27
N LEU A 26 16.92 5.86 5.15
CA LEU A 26 16.00 5.99 6.28
C LEU A 26 14.59 6.35 5.83
N ASN A 27 14.41 6.84 4.60
CA ASN A 27 13.11 7.21 4.06
C ASN A 27 12.40 6.04 3.34
N CYS A 28 13.10 5.30 2.45
CA CYS A 28 12.47 4.25 1.64
C CYS A 28 13.01 2.84 1.88
N GLY A 29 14.03 2.68 2.75
CA GLY A 29 14.65 1.39 3.03
C GLY A 29 15.57 0.85 1.93
N TYR A 30 15.87 1.65 0.89
CA TYR A 30 16.76 1.24 -0.19
C TYR A 30 18.19 0.99 0.33
N PRO A 31 18.90 -0.09 -0.07
CA PRO A 31 20.24 -0.41 0.40
C PRO A 31 21.27 0.54 -0.21
N LEU A 32 21.70 1.54 0.56
CA LEU A 32 22.67 2.56 0.12
C LEU A 32 24.10 2.02 0.07
N TYR A 33 24.43 0.93 0.79
CA TYR A 33 25.75 0.29 0.75
C TYR A 33 26.10 -0.33 -0.60
N LYS A 34 25.12 -0.49 -1.50
CA LYS A 34 25.34 -0.99 -2.88
C LYS A 34 25.60 0.12 -3.91
N VAL A 35 25.53 1.36 -3.48
CA VAL A 35 25.69 2.53 -4.35
C VAL A 35 27.03 3.18 -4.03
N GLU A 36 27.90 3.26 -5.03
CA GLU A 36 29.11 4.08 -4.93
C GLU A 36 28.67 5.55 -5.10
N PHE A 37 28.74 6.30 -4.03
CA PHE A 37 28.52 7.75 -4.08
C PHE A 37 29.85 8.42 -4.48
N GLU A 38 29.84 9.11 -5.59
CA GLU A 38 30.93 10.00 -5.96
C GLU A 38 30.96 11.13 -4.92
N GLU A 39 32.07 11.27 -4.21
CA GLU A 39 32.31 12.36 -3.28
C GLU A 39 32.56 13.61 -4.13
N GLU A 40 31.53 14.44 -4.34
CA GLU A 40 31.71 15.79 -4.83
C GLU A 40 32.37 16.59 -3.72
N GLU A 41 33.69 16.71 -3.74
CA GLU A 41 34.42 17.71 -2.98
C GLU A 41 33.96 19.09 -3.43
N ALA A 42 33.26 19.79 -2.56
CA ALA A 42 32.97 21.20 -2.71
C ALA A 42 34.27 21.99 -2.56
N THR A 43 34.93 22.27 -3.67
CA THR A 43 35.94 23.33 -3.74
C THR A 43 35.23 24.61 -4.17
N GLU A 44 35.06 25.50 -3.23
CA GLU A 44 34.95 26.93 -3.49
C GLU A 44 36.28 27.39 -4.05
N GLU A 45 36.29 28.03 -5.24
CA GLU A 45 36.96 29.30 -5.49
C GLU A 45 36.94 29.64 -6.98
N GLU A 46 36.29 30.78 -7.24
CA GLU A 46 36.60 31.87 -8.21
C GLU A 46 37.17 31.57 -9.60
N ASN A 47 36.30 31.95 -10.55
CA ASN A 47 36.54 32.96 -11.56
C ASN A 47 37.92 32.98 -12.26
N VAL A 48 37.92 32.84 -13.58
CA VAL A 48 38.46 33.74 -14.59
C VAL A 48 38.49 33.08 -16.00
N GLU A 49 37.68 33.72 -16.84
CA GLU A 49 37.88 33.98 -18.27
C GLU A 49 38.68 33.07 -19.21
N MET A 50 37.95 32.67 -20.25
CA MET A 50 38.26 32.86 -21.69
C MET A 50 39.34 32.03 -22.38
N LYS A 51 38.83 31.59 -23.50
CA LYS A 51 39.47 31.24 -24.81
C LYS A 51 39.66 29.76 -25.06
N ALA A 52 38.89 29.29 -25.96
CA ALA A 52 38.89 29.35 -27.43
C ALA A 52 39.70 28.24 -28.08
N GLU A 53 39.00 27.57 -28.98
CA GLU A 53 39.50 27.00 -30.26
C GLU A 53 40.45 25.80 -30.10
N GLU A 54 40.35 24.75 -30.75
CA GLU A 54 40.00 24.37 -32.11
C GLU A 54 40.28 22.87 -32.33
N GLU A 55 39.43 22.23 -33.06
CA GLU A 55 39.68 21.19 -34.07
C GLU A 55 40.52 19.96 -33.66
N ALA A 56 40.27 18.82 -34.07
CA ALA A 56 39.58 18.19 -35.19
C ALA A 56 39.88 16.68 -35.20
N GLU A 57 38.94 15.98 -35.72
CA GLU A 57 39.05 14.86 -36.65
C GLU A 57 39.64 13.51 -36.25
N ARG A 58 38.76 12.54 -36.50
CA ARG A 58 39.00 11.22 -37.13
C ARG A 58 39.60 10.12 -36.26
N GLU A 59 39.12 8.93 -36.26
CA GLU A 59 38.74 8.04 -37.39
C GLU A 59 37.93 6.83 -36.91
N GLU A 60 37.18 6.34 -37.84
CA GLU A 60 36.28 5.19 -37.89
C GLU A 60 36.94 3.82 -37.58
N ALA A 61 36.17 2.96 -36.91
CA ALA A 61 35.73 1.58 -37.22
C ALA A 61 36.78 0.48 -37.51
N PRO A 62 36.47 -0.81 -37.62
CA PRO A 62 35.25 -1.57 -37.27
C PRO A 62 35.47 -2.95 -36.58
N LEU A 63 34.37 -3.58 -36.18
CA LEU A 63 34.00 -5.00 -36.18
C LEU A 63 35.03 -6.09 -35.82
N GLU A 64 34.69 -6.92 -34.85
CA GLU A 64 34.64 -8.39 -35.11
C GLU A 64 33.78 -9.13 -34.05
N GLU A 65 32.95 -9.97 -34.61
CA GLU A 65 32.09 -10.94 -33.96
C GLU A 65 32.91 -12.05 -33.28
N ALA A 66 32.46 -12.51 -32.13
CA ALA A 66 32.75 -13.88 -31.70
C ALA A 66 31.56 -14.46 -30.96
N GLU A 67 30.82 -15.28 -31.68
CA GLU A 67 29.89 -16.26 -31.12
C GLU A 67 30.69 -17.33 -30.35
N GLU A 68 30.29 -17.63 -29.14
CA GLU A 68 30.65 -18.90 -28.52
C GLU A 68 29.41 -19.50 -27.84
N LYS A 69 28.98 -20.60 -28.44
CA LYS A 69 28.02 -21.57 -27.90
C LYS A 69 28.62 -22.24 -26.69
N VAL A 70 27.83 -22.34 -25.62
CA VAL A 70 27.92 -23.44 -24.66
C VAL A 70 26.56 -24.00 -24.39
N GLU A 71 26.55 -25.32 -24.45
CA GLU A 71 25.45 -26.28 -24.55
C GLU A 71 24.57 -26.38 -23.32
N GLU A 72 23.31 -26.80 -23.60
CA GLU A 72 22.29 -27.29 -22.67
C GLU A 72 22.78 -28.56 -21.92
N GLU A 73 22.57 -28.60 -20.63
CA GLU A 73 22.14 -29.77 -19.87
C GLU A 73 21.26 -29.24 -18.73
N GLY A 74 20.02 -29.43 -18.69
CA GLY A 74 19.16 -30.51 -18.39
C GLY A 74 18.96 -30.65 -16.87
N GLU A 75 17.95 -29.97 -16.27
CA GLU A 75 17.28 -30.49 -15.06
C GLU A 75 15.77 -30.41 -15.25
N GLU A 76 15.23 -31.60 -15.45
CA GLU A 76 13.79 -31.90 -15.46
C GLU A 76 13.18 -31.76 -14.06
N GLY A 77 11.98 -31.17 -14.04
CA GLY A 77 10.89 -31.70 -13.22
C GLY A 77 10.79 -31.21 -11.79
N VAL A 78 9.98 -30.19 -11.55
CA VAL A 78 8.87 -30.14 -10.58
C VAL A 78 7.97 -28.93 -10.91
N GLU A 79 7.24 -29.00 -11.97
CA GLU A 79 6.08 -28.13 -12.24
C GLU A 79 4.97 -29.01 -12.77
N GLU A 80 4.06 -29.39 -11.89
CA GLU A 80 2.68 -29.80 -12.22
C GLU A 80 2.03 -30.40 -10.95
N GLU A 81 1.53 -29.54 -10.05
CA GLU A 81 0.45 -29.92 -9.13
C GLU A 81 -0.06 -28.74 -8.26
N THR A 82 -0.29 -27.54 -8.83
CA THR A 82 -1.09 -26.52 -8.14
C THR A 82 -1.96 -25.66 -9.07
N ALA A 83 -2.35 -26.17 -10.23
CA ALA A 83 -3.16 -25.43 -11.20
C ALA A 83 -4.55 -26.02 -11.46
N GLU A 84 -5.14 -26.81 -10.56
CA GLU A 84 -6.45 -27.43 -10.78
C GLU A 84 -7.42 -27.37 -9.60
N VAL A 85 -7.50 -26.28 -8.84
CA VAL A 85 -8.60 -26.07 -7.86
C VAL A 85 -9.12 -24.62 -7.82
N ILE A 86 -8.97 -23.84 -8.89
CA ILE A 86 -9.66 -22.53 -8.97
C ILE A 86 -10.43 -22.41 -10.29
N GLU A 87 -11.23 -23.42 -10.59
CA GLU A 87 -12.14 -23.32 -11.73
C GLU A 87 -13.51 -23.90 -11.38
N ALA A 88 -14.19 -23.30 -10.40
CA ALA A 88 -15.63 -23.42 -10.23
C ALA A 88 -16.13 -22.41 -9.19
N ALA A 89 -16.36 -21.18 -9.58
CA ALA A 89 -17.39 -20.25 -9.12
C ALA A 89 -16.96 -18.81 -9.45
N GLU A 90 -17.67 -18.24 -10.33
CA GLU A 90 -17.97 -16.82 -10.55
C GLU A 90 -17.93 -16.44 -12.03
N GLU A 91 -18.89 -17.02 -12.76
CA GLU A 91 -19.33 -16.40 -14.01
C GLU A 91 -20.01 -15.07 -13.63
N GLY A 92 -19.34 -13.95 -13.92
CA GLY A 92 -20.00 -12.65 -14.03
C GLY A 92 -19.69 -11.57 -13.00
N ALA A 93 -18.81 -11.77 -12.04
CA ALA A 93 -18.35 -10.66 -11.19
C ALA A 93 -17.26 -9.86 -11.92
N GLU A 94 -17.56 -8.64 -12.33
CA GLU A 94 -16.52 -7.71 -12.76
C GLU A 94 -15.49 -7.59 -11.63
N ILE A 95 -14.25 -8.01 -11.90
CA ILE A 95 -13.18 -7.94 -10.91
C ILE A 95 -12.94 -6.46 -10.61
N PHE A 96 -13.32 -6.04 -9.41
CA PHE A 96 -13.08 -4.67 -8.94
C PHE A 96 -11.58 -4.38 -8.96
N THR A 97 -11.16 -3.43 -9.79
CA THR A 97 -9.80 -2.89 -9.82
C THR A 97 -9.78 -1.56 -9.06
N PRO A 98 -9.10 -1.50 -7.90
CA PRO A 98 -9.06 -0.27 -7.12
C PRO A 98 -8.36 0.85 -7.89
N PRO A 99 -8.82 2.12 -7.76
CA PRO A 99 -8.11 3.25 -8.30
C PRO A 99 -6.69 3.36 -7.73
N PRO A 100 -5.69 3.80 -8.51
CA PRO A 100 -4.28 3.87 -8.08
C PRO A 100 -4.04 4.51 -6.71
N PRO A 101 -4.72 5.61 -6.32
CA PRO A 101 -4.52 6.20 -4.99
C PRO A 101 -4.93 5.28 -3.83
N LEU A 102 -6.01 4.49 -3.99
CA LEU A 102 -6.47 3.55 -2.97
C LEU A 102 -5.50 2.37 -2.85
N GLU A 103 -5.05 1.86 -3.99
CA GLU A 103 -4.08 0.76 -4.03
C GLU A 103 -2.76 1.14 -3.35
N GLU A 104 -2.24 2.34 -3.62
CA GLU A 104 -1.00 2.83 -3.02
C GLU A 104 -1.12 2.92 -1.49
N VAL A 105 -2.19 3.55 -0.99
CA VAL A 105 -2.42 3.69 0.44
C VAL A 105 -2.53 2.33 1.12
N MET A 106 -3.32 1.41 0.56
CA MET A 106 -3.49 0.07 1.13
C MET A 106 -2.19 -0.73 1.12
N ARG A 107 -1.41 -0.65 0.05
CA ARG A 107 -0.10 -1.30 -0.04
C ARG A 107 0.87 -0.78 1.02
N GLU A 108 0.97 0.54 1.21
CA GLU A 108 1.90 1.12 2.19
C GLU A 108 1.46 0.84 3.63
N VAL A 109 0.16 0.86 3.93
CA VAL A 109 -0.37 0.43 5.23
C VAL A 109 -0.04 -1.04 5.49
N ALA A 110 -0.40 -1.94 4.57
CA ALA A 110 -0.15 -3.37 4.70
C ALA A 110 1.34 -3.68 4.89
N LYS A 111 2.21 -3.02 4.11
CA LYS A 111 3.67 -3.13 4.24
C LYS A 111 4.16 -2.68 5.62
N ASN A 112 3.68 -1.55 6.11
CA ASN A 112 4.07 -1.03 7.43
C ASN A 112 3.68 -1.99 8.55
N LEU A 113 2.44 -2.48 8.56
CA LEU A 113 1.95 -3.40 9.58
C LEU A 113 2.66 -4.76 9.52
N SER A 114 2.92 -5.29 8.31
CA SER A 114 3.69 -6.52 8.11
C SER A 114 5.12 -6.40 8.66
N ILE A 115 5.76 -5.24 8.50
CA ILE A 115 7.09 -4.99 9.08
C ILE A 115 7.03 -4.96 10.61
N ARG A 116 6.03 -4.32 11.20
CA ARG A 116 5.84 -4.30 12.67
C ARG A 116 5.66 -5.71 13.23
N MET A 117 4.81 -6.54 12.60
CA MET A 117 4.63 -7.94 12.98
C MET A 117 5.93 -8.74 12.85
N ARG A 118 6.68 -8.54 11.76
CA ARG A 118 7.96 -9.20 11.56
C ARG A 118 8.98 -8.83 12.62
N MET A 119 9.04 -7.57 13.05
CA MET A 119 9.92 -7.14 14.15
C MET A 119 9.57 -7.83 15.47
N VAL A 120 8.27 -7.98 15.78
CA VAL A 120 7.84 -8.75 16.95
C VAL A 120 8.28 -10.20 16.84
N LYS A 121 8.13 -10.85 15.69
CA LYS A 121 8.64 -12.23 15.46
C LYS A 121 10.16 -12.34 15.66
N MET A 122 10.93 -11.37 15.17
CA MET A 122 12.37 -11.34 15.35
C MET A 122 12.77 -11.17 16.82
N LEU A 123 12.01 -10.37 17.59
CA LEU A 123 12.20 -10.23 19.03
C LEU A 123 11.91 -11.57 19.75
N LEU A 124 10.80 -12.23 19.41
CA LEU A 124 10.41 -13.52 19.97
C LEU A 124 11.45 -14.62 19.70
N ASN A 125 12.06 -14.60 18.53
CA ASN A 125 13.10 -15.57 18.15
C ASN A 125 14.50 -15.23 18.72
N GLY A 126 14.65 -14.11 19.44
CA GLY A 126 15.96 -13.64 19.90
C GLY A 126 16.90 -13.13 18.83
N GLU A 127 16.38 -12.90 17.61
CA GLU A 127 17.15 -12.37 16.47
C GLU A 127 17.37 -10.85 16.57
N MET A 128 16.61 -10.17 17.45
CA MET A 128 16.65 -8.72 17.62
C MET A 128 16.79 -8.37 19.10
N ARG A 129 17.70 -7.44 19.41
CA ARG A 129 17.88 -6.90 20.77
C ARG A 129 16.78 -5.89 21.11
N GLU A 130 16.40 -5.80 22.38
CA GLU A 130 15.33 -4.93 22.85
C GLU A 130 15.52 -3.45 22.47
N GLU A 131 16.74 -2.89 22.59
CA GLU A 131 17.01 -1.50 22.24
C GLU A 131 16.83 -1.22 20.77
N ALA A 132 17.24 -2.15 19.91
CA ALA A 132 17.04 -2.07 18.46
C ALA A 132 15.55 -2.17 18.11
N PHE A 133 14.84 -3.09 18.77
CA PHE A 133 13.40 -3.26 18.61
C PHE A 133 12.63 -1.99 18.97
N LYS A 134 12.87 -1.43 20.17
CA LYS A 134 12.17 -0.22 20.63
C LYS A 134 12.38 0.97 19.70
N ARG A 135 13.60 1.18 19.23
CA ARG A 135 13.93 2.27 18.31
C ARG A 135 13.30 2.11 16.95
N LEU A 136 13.41 0.91 16.37
CA LEU A 136 12.86 0.64 15.05
C LEU A 136 11.34 0.63 15.06
N LEU A 137 10.72 0.03 16.09
CA LEU A 137 9.26 0.03 16.22
C LEU A 137 8.72 1.47 16.28
N GLY A 138 9.32 2.35 17.11
CA GLY A 138 8.93 3.76 17.17
C GLY A 138 8.98 4.44 15.81
N HIS A 139 10.07 4.26 15.07
CA HIS A 139 10.21 4.82 13.72
C HIS A 139 9.13 4.32 12.74
N TYR A 140 8.81 3.02 12.77
CA TYR A 140 7.78 2.46 11.89
C TYR A 140 6.36 2.84 12.32
N VAL A 141 6.11 3.05 13.60
CA VAL A 141 4.83 3.60 14.09
C VAL A 141 4.62 5.00 13.53
N GLU A 142 5.57 5.93 13.76
CA GLU A 142 5.49 7.31 13.27
C GLU A 142 5.33 7.37 11.74
N ARG A 143 6.09 6.56 11.02
CA ARG A 143 5.98 6.49 9.55
C ARG A 143 4.63 5.94 9.09
N GLY A 144 4.06 5.01 9.83
CA GLY A 144 2.77 4.38 9.51
C GLY A 144 1.57 5.29 9.76
N GLU A 145 1.65 6.18 10.76
CA GLU A 145 0.54 7.06 11.15
C GLU A 145 -0.03 7.88 10.00
N ARG A 146 0.84 8.40 9.13
CA ARG A 146 0.43 9.15 7.94
C ARG A 146 -0.47 8.32 7.03
N TRP A 147 -0.06 7.09 6.70
CA TRP A 147 -0.80 6.22 5.79
C TRP A 147 -2.10 5.69 6.41
N LEU A 148 -2.07 5.41 7.71
CA LEU A 148 -3.27 5.04 8.48
C LEU A 148 -4.28 6.18 8.50
N SER A 149 -3.83 7.41 8.76
CA SER A 149 -4.68 8.61 8.72
C SER A 149 -5.26 8.84 7.34
N GLU A 150 -4.47 8.64 6.28
CA GLU A 150 -4.94 8.80 4.91
C GLU A 150 -5.98 7.73 4.54
N ARG A 151 -5.76 6.45 4.92
CA ARG A 151 -6.75 5.36 4.76
C ARG A 151 -8.07 5.71 5.47
N MET A 152 -8.00 6.15 6.74
CA MET A 152 -9.20 6.54 7.49
C MET A 152 -9.93 7.72 6.83
N GLY A 153 -9.18 8.72 6.38
CA GLY A 153 -9.75 9.85 5.66
C GLY A 153 -10.40 9.46 4.32
N LEU A 154 -9.84 8.49 3.61
CA LEU A 154 -10.45 7.93 2.40
C LEU A 154 -11.74 7.17 2.73
N LEU A 155 -11.73 6.30 3.74
CA LEU A 155 -12.91 5.57 4.20
C LEU A 155 -14.06 6.51 4.55
N GLU A 156 -13.78 7.55 5.32
CA GLU A 156 -14.79 8.51 5.74
C GLU A 156 -15.37 9.28 4.54
N ARG A 157 -14.50 9.77 3.65
CA ARG A 157 -14.96 10.44 2.44
C ARG A 157 -15.85 9.54 1.57
N ARG A 158 -15.50 8.28 1.41
CA ARG A 158 -16.29 7.32 0.61
C ARG A 158 -17.63 6.99 1.28
N ARG A 159 -17.65 6.87 2.62
CA ARG A 159 -18.91 6.67 3.37
C ARG A 159 -19.87 7.84 3.18
N VAL A 160 -19.38 9.08 3.34
CA VAL A 160 -20.21 10.28 3.12
C VAL A 160 -20.73 10.36 1.69
N GLN A 161 -19.86 10.08 0.69
CA GLN A 161 -20.27 10.07 -0.71
C GLN A 161 -21.33 9.00 -1.00
N LEU A 162 -21.20 7.82 -0.38
CA LEU A 162 -22.18 6.75 -0.51
C LEU A 162 -23.54 7.15 0.07
N GLU A 163 -23.56 7.75 1.27
CA GLU A 163 -24.79 8.22 1.94
C GLU A 163 -25.52 9.24 1.07
N GLU A 164 -24.83 10.26 0.58
CA GLU A 164 -25.40 11.26 -0.35
C GLU A 164 -25.96 10.64 -1.64
N LEU A 165 -25.28 9.62 -2.14
CA LEU A 165 -25.66 8.93 -3.36
C LEU A 165 -26.88 8.03 -3.15
N GLU A 166 -26.94 7.33 -2.00
CA GLU A 166 -28.10 6.51 -1.61
C GLU A 166 -29.35 7.34 -1.39
N GLU A 167 -29.23 8.57 -0.85
CA GLU A 167 -30.35 9.53 -0.76
C GLU A 167 -30.89 9.91 -2.14
N LYS A 168 -29.99 10.25 -3.08
CA LYS A 168 -30.37 10.59 -4.46
C LYS A 168 -31.00 9.39 -5.19
N LEU A 169 -30.46 8.19 -4.97
CA LEU A 169 -31.00 6.95 -5.53
C LEU A 169 -32.40 6.68 -5.01
N MET A 170 -32.63 6.88 -3.71
CA MET A 170 -33.96 6.72 -3.10
C MET A 170 -34.93 7.75 -3.69
N GLU A 171 -34.55 8.99 -3.84
CA GLU A 171 -35.39 10.04 -4.47
C GLU A 171 -35.74 9.69 -5.93
N ALA A 172 -34.77 9.21 -6.72
CA ALA A 172 -35.03 8.78 -8.10
C ALA A 172 -36.01 7.58 -8.17
N LYS A 173 -35.85 6.59 -7.28
CA LYS A 173 -36.79 5.46 -7.15
C LYS A 173 -38.20 5.93 -6.79
N MET A 174 -38.33 6.85 -5.83
CA MET A 174 -39.62 7.41 -5.44
C MET A 174 -40.28 8.18 -6.60
N LYS A 175 -39.55 8.95 -7.39
CA LYS A 175 -40.07 9.65 -8.57
C LYS A 175 -40.60 8.66 -9.63
N LEU A 176 -39.88 7.58 -9.83
CA LEU A 176 -40.32 6.53 -10.76
C LEU A 176 -41.61 5.85 -10.28
N GLU A 177 -41.64 5.45 -9.01
CA GLU A 177 -42.80 4.82 -8.37
C GLU A 177 -44.03 5.76 -8.39
N GLU A 178 -43.87 7.03 -8.05
CA GLU A 178 -44.94 8.03 -8.11
C GLU A 178 -45.51 8.15 -9.54
N LEU A 179 -44.64 8.22 -10.53
CA LEU A 179 -45.06 8.29 -11.94
C LEU A 179 -45.83 7.01 -12.36
N GLU A 180 -45.41 5.84 -11.92
CA GLU A 180 -46.11 4.57 -12.19
C GLU A 180 -47.49 4.54 -11.50
N ILE A 181 -47.60 4.99 -10.27
CA ILE A 181 -48.88 5.10 -9.55
C ILE A 181 -49.79 6.11 -10.25
N ARG A 182 -49.32 7.29 -10.61
CA ARG A 182 -50.09 8.31 -11.30
C ARG A 182 -50.61 7.81 -12.65
N ARG A 183 -49.84 7.07 -13.40
CA ARG A 183 -50.26 6.37 -14.61
C ARG A 183 -51.39 5.38 -14.32
N ALA A 184 -51.22 4.54 -13.27
CA ALA A 184 -52.18 3.50 -12.92
C ALA A 184 -53.56 4.07 -12.51
N ILE A 185 -53.61 5.22 -11.87
CA ILE A 185 -54.87 5.93 -11.47
C ILE A 185 -55.41 6.86 -12.56
N GLY A 186 -54.72 6.98 -13.73
CA GLY A 186 -55.12 7.82 -14.83
C GLY A 186 -54.85 9.30 -14.67
N ASP A 187 -53.97 9.69 -13.72
CA ASP A 187 -53.56 11.10 -13.48
C ASP A 187 -52.37 11.51 -14.36
N ALA A 188 -51.55 10.56 -14.80
CA ALA A 188 -50.51 10.79 -15.80
C ALA A 188 -50.92 10.23 -17.16
N SER A 189 -50.69 11.00 -18.24
CA SER A 189 -50.96 10.55 -19.61
C SER A 189 -49.88 9.50 -20.04
N GLU A 190 -50.27 8.68 -21.03
CA GLU A 190 -49.29 7.73 -21.61
C GLU A 190 -48.09 8.43 -22.22
N GLU A 191 -48.32 9.57 -22.88
CA GLU A 191 -47.23 10.39 -23.46
C GLU A 191 -46.28 10.92 -22.35
N GLU A 192 -46.79 11.35 -21.19
CA GLU A 192 -45.99 11.81 -20.07
C GLU A 192 -45.15 10.65 -19.50
N TYR A 193 -45.74 9.47 -19.39
CA TYR A 193 -45.04 8.27 -18.89
C TYR A 193 -43.94 7.83 -19.85
N GLU A 194 -44.22 7.74 -21.16
CA GLU A 194 -43.24 7.33 -22.17
C GLU A 194 -42.01 8.25 -22.21
N VAL A 195 -42.17 9.54 -21.89
CA VAL A 195 -41.07 10.49 -21.87
C VAL A 195 -40.28 10.47 -20.55
N LYS A 196 -40.97 10.41 -19.40
CA LYS A 196 -40.32 10.55 -18.07
C LYS A 196 -39.81 9.24 -17.50
N ALA A 197 -40.52 8.12 -17.68
CA ALA A 197 -40.12 6.85 -17.08
C ALA A 197 -38.75 6.35 -17.55
N PRO A 198 -38.36 6.45 -18.83
CA PRO A 198 -37.01 6.08 -19.25
C PRO A 198 -35.91 6.92 -18.59
N ALA A 199 -36.14 8.22 -18.41
CA ALA A 199 -35.18 9.11 -17.76
C ALA A 199 -34.99 8.72 -16.28
N TYR A 200 -36.08 8.51 -15.53
CA TYR A 200 -35.99 8.09 -14.12
C TYR A 200 -35.37 6.69 -13.95
N ARG A 201 -35.65 5.75 -14.86
CA ARG A 201 -35.00 4.43 -14.87
C ARG A 201 -33.50 4.55 -15.10
N TRP A 202 -33.09 5.40 -16.04
CA TRP A 202 -31.68 5.65 -16.29
C TRP A 202 -30.99 6.28 -15.07
N ASP A 203 -31.65 7.25 -14.38
CA ASP A 203 -31.12 7.83 -13.16
C ASP A 203 -30.96 6.76 -12.06
N VAL A 204 -31.95 5.87 -11.89
CA VAL A 204 -31.90 4.77 -10.90
C VAL A 204 -30.77 3.80 -11.21
N GLU A 205 -30.62 3.40 -12.47
CA GLU A 205 -29.56 2.50 -12.91
C GLU A 205 -28.17 3.13 -12.68
N LYS A 206 -27.95 4.34 -13.19
CA LYS A 206 -26.68 5.04 -13.07
C LYS A 206 -26.26 5.28 -11.62
N LEU A 207 -27.18 5.79 -10.79
CA LEU A 207 -26.90 6.03 -9.36
C LEU A 207 -26.69 4.72 -8.60
N GLY A 208 -27.36 3.63 -9.02
CA GLY A 208 -27.16 2.30 -8.50
C GLY A 208 -25.75 1.78 -8.76
N ASP A 209 -25.30 1.81 -10.00
CA ASP A 209 -23.96 1.40 -10.41
C ASP A 209 -22.87 2.20 -9.67
N GLU A 210 -23.08 3.51 -9.52
CA GLU A 210 -22.15 4.38 -8.81
C GLU A 210 -22.09 4.06 -7.30
N ALA A 211 -23.23 3.71 -6.69
CA ALA A 211 -23.30 3.27 -5.29
C ALA A 211 -22.59 1.91 -5.09
N GLU A 212 -22.77 0.96 -5.99
CA GLU A 212 -22.10 -0.33 -5.93
C GLU A 212 -20.57 -0.18 -6.06
N ARG A 213 -20.11 0.69 -6.95
CA ARG A 213 -18.69 1.00 -7.08
C ARG A 213 -18.11 1.61 -5.80
N LEU A 214 -18.81 2.57 -5.16
CA LEU A 214 -18.36 3.15 -3.90
C LEU A 214 -18.34 2.11 -2.76
N LYS A 215 -19.32 1.19 -2.72
CA LYS A 215 -19.32 0.06 -1.77
C LYS A 215 -18.09 -0.82 -1.97
N ALA A 216 -17.75 -1.16 -3.21
CA ALA A 216 -16.56 -1.94 -3.52
C ALA A 216 -15.26 -1.23 -3.10
N GLU A 217 -15.17 0.10 -3.28
CA GLU A 217 -14.03 0.89 -2.81
C GLU A 217 -13.91 0.90 -1.27
N ILE A 218 -15.04 1.01 -0.56
CA ILE A 218 -15.08 0.94 0.91
C ILE A 218 -14.67 -0.45 1.40
N ASP A 219 -15.17 -1.51 0.78
CA ASP A 219 -14.85 -2.89 1.17
C ASP A 219 -13.38 -3.22 0.87
N TYR A 220 -12.83 -2.69 -0.22
CA TYR A 220 -11.39 -2.77 -0.49
C TYR A 220 -10.56 -2.08 0.61
N LEU A 221 -10.93 -0.85 1.00
CA LEU A 221 -10.24 -0.13 2.06
C LEU A 221 -10.37 -0.79 3.44
N LYS A 222 -11.42 -1.57 3.71
CA LYS A 222 -11.57 -2.38 4.92
C LYS A 222 -10.75 -3.66 4.87
N GLY A 223 -10.57 -4.26 3.71
CA GLY A 223 -9.92 -5.55 3.51
C GLY A 223 -8.39 -5.54 3.71
N LEU A 224 -7.91 -5.04 4.85
CA LEU A 224 -6.48 -4.89 5.12
C LEU A 224 -5.75 -6.23 5.25
N SER A 225 -6.36 -7.24 5.84
CA SER A 225 -5.83 -8.60 5.94
C SER A 225 -5.50 -9.18 4.55
N LYS A 226 -6.41 -9.00 3.58
CA LYS A 226 -6.19 -9.42 2.20
C LYS A 226 -5.00 -8.68 1.57
N ALA A 227 -4.85 -7.37 1.85
CA ALA A 227 -3.70 -6.60 1.39
C ALA A 227 -2.39 -7.07 2.03
N MET A 228 -2.43 -7.69 3.22
CA MET A 228 -1.29 -8.33 3.88
C MET A 228 -1.05 -9.78 3.41
N GLY A 229 -1.89 -10.32 2.53
CA GLY A 229 -1.80 -11.69 2.01
C GLY A 229 -2.25 -12.75 2.99
N MET A 230 -3.14 -12.42 3.92
CA MET A 230 -3.71 -13.32 4.94
C MET A 230 -5.22 -13.13 5.02
N ASN A 231 -5.93 -14.11 5.55
CA ASN A 231 -7.33 -13.89 5.95
C ASN A 231 -7.40 -13.35 7.39
N ASP A 232 -8.57 -12.83 7.79
CA ASP A 232 -8.76 -12.20 9.10
C ASP A 232 -8.50 -13.19 10.25
N GLU A 233 -8.97 -14.43 10.13
CA GLU A 233 -8.82 -15.46 11.16
C GLU A 233 -7.34 -15.88 11.32
N GLU A 234 -6.61 -16.04 10.23
CA GLU A 234 -5.18 -16.36 10.25
C GLU A 234 -4.37 -15.24 10.90
N LEU A 235 -4.71 -13.99 10.58
CA LEU A 235 -4.03 -12.83 11.12
C LEU A 235 -4.31 -12.68 12.62
N GLU A 236 -5.58 -12.81 13.05
CA GLU A 236 -5.95 -12.78 14.46
C GLU A 236 -5.29 -13.92 15.26
N SER A 237 -5.28 -15.13 14.71
CA SER A 237 -4.61 -16.28 15.31
C SER A 237 -3.11 -16.06 15.46
N SER A 238 -2.44 -15.57 14.41
CA SER A 238 -1.01 -15.27 14.42
C SER A 238 -0.65 -14.21 15.46
N ILE A 239 -1.45 -13.16 15.58
CA ILE A 239 -1.26 -12.10 16.59
C ILE A 239 -1.49 -12.67 17.99
N GLY A 240 -2.53 -13.48 18.18
CA GLY A 240 -2.82 -14.13 19.47
C GLY A 240 -1.68 -15.04 19.94
N GLU A 241 -1.06 -15.81 19.04
CA GLU A 241 0.12 -16.61 19.34
C GLU A 241 1.34 -15.75 19.71
N MET A 242 1.57 -14.67 18.98
CA MET A 242 2.66 -13.73 19.30
C MET A 242 2.49 -13.10 20.67
N MET A 243 1.26 -12.72 21.05
CA MET A 243 0.97 -12.16 22.38
C MET A 243 1.26 -13.17 23.50
N LYS A 244 0.84 -14.42 23.35
CA LYS A 244 1.14 -15.48 24.32
C LYS A 244 2.64 -15.73 24.47
N ASN A 245 3.37 -15.73 23.36
CA ASN A 245 4.81 -15.93 23.38
C ASN A 245 5.55 -14.74 24.04
N LEU A 246 5.06 -13.50 23.84
CA LEU A 246 5.58 -12.31 24.53
C LEU A 246 5.39 -12.41 26.05
N GLU A 247 4.22 -12.89 26.51
CA GLU A 247 3.97 -13.13 27.94
C GLU A 247 4.94 -14.19 28.51
N GLY A 248 5.24 -15.23 27.74
CA GLY A 248 6.24 -16.25 28.09
C GLY A 248 7.62 -15.64 28.31
N LEU A 249 8.12 -14.84 27.34
CA LEU A 249 9.43 -14.18 27.44
C LEU A 249 9.52 -13.19 28.60
N LEU A 250 8.43 -12.49 28.92
CA LEU A 250 8.36 -11.60 30.08
C LEU A 250 8.48 -12.41 31.38
N ASN A 251 7.74 -13.51 31.51
CA ASN A 251 7.76 -14.38 32.70
C ASN A 251 9.12 -15.04 32.92
N GLU A 252 9.84 -15.36 31.86
CA GLU A 252 11.20 -15.86 31.87
C GLU A 252 12.25 -14.80 32.19
N GLY A 253 11.87 -13.51 32.18
CA GLY A 253 12.79 -12.39 32.32
C GLY A 253 13.71 -12.16 31.12
N SER A 254 13.36 -12.72 29.97
CA SER A 254 14.11 -12.58 28.71
C SER A 254 13.92 -11.22 28.05
N ILE A 255 12.83 -10.55 28.37
CA ILE A 255 12.52 -9.17 27.90
C ILE A 255 12.08 -8.31 29.10
N THR A 256 12.28 -7.01 28.97
CA THR A 256 11.82 -6.02 29.96
C THR A 256 10.32 -5.76 29.84
N GLN A 257 9.69 -5.33 30.95
CA GLN A 257 8.28 -4.91 30.95
C GLN A 257 7.98 -3.83 29.89
N GLU A 258 8.88 -2.86 29.74
CA GLU A 258 8.74 -1.79 28.73
C GLU A 258 8.68 -2.34 27.30
N THR A 259 9.55 -3.32 26.99
CA THR A 259 9.59 -3.94 25.67
C THR A 259 8.33 -4.77 25.41
N TYR A 260 7.85 -5.50 26.42
CA TYR A 260 6.60 -6.24 26.37
C TYR A 260 5.42 -5.32 26.07
N GLU A 261 5.27 -4.21 26.80
CA GLU A 261 4.16 -3.27 26.62
C GLU A 261 4.19 -2.64 25.22
N LYS A 262 5.36 -2.26 24.72
CA LYS A 262 5.50 -1.73 23.35
C LYS A 262 5.15 -2.76 22.27
N ALA A 263 5.63 -3.99 22.43
CA ALA A 263 5.34 -5.06 21.47
C ALA A 263 3.85 -5.44 21.49
N LYS A 264 3.26 -5.58 22.67
CA LYS A 264 1.84 -5.84 22.85
C LYS A 264 0.99 -4.72 22.28
N GLY A 265 1.28 -3.46 22.62
CA GLY A 265 0.56 -2.31 22.09
C GLY A 265 0.59 -2.24 20.56
N ALA A 266 1.73 -2.54 19.94
CA ALA A 266 1.84 -2.60 18.49
C ALA A 266 0.96 -3.70 17.86
N LEU A 267 0.82 -4.85 18.51
CA LEU A 267 -0.06 -5.93 18.04
C LEU A 267 -1.54 -5.62 18.27
N GLU A 268 -1.89 -5.01 19.41
CA GLU A 268 -3.25 -4.56 19.73
C GLU A 268 -3.71 -3.49 18.72
N GLU A 269 -2.85 -2.53 18.39
CA GLU A 269 -3.13 -1.52 17.37
C GLU A 269 -3.46 -2.16 16.01
N ILE A 270 -2.71 -3.19 15.60
CA ILE A 270 -2.99 -3.92 14.35
C ILE A 270 -4.39 -4.56 14.40
N LEU A 271 -4.76 -5.20 15.52
CA LEU A 271 -6.10 -5.79 15.69
C LEU A 271 -7.21 -4.74 15.65
N ASP A 272 -6.99 -3.57 16.25
CA ASP A 272 -7.97 -2.49 16.25
C ASP A 272 -8.17 -1.91 14.83
N ILE A 273 -7.09 -1.78 14.06
CA ILE A 273 -7.15 -1.33 12.66
C ILE A 273 -7.90 -2.33 11.77
N LEU A 274 -7.82 -3.64 12.08
CA LEU A 274 -8.54 -4.68 11.34
C LEU A 274 -10.04 -4.69 11.62
N LYS A 275 -10.45 -4.32 12.84
CA LYS A 275 -11.86 -4.32 13.29
C LYS A 275 -12.62 -3.05 12.93
N GLY A 276 -11.92 -1.95 12.59
CA GLY A 276 -12.50 -0.64 12.26
C GLY A 276 -12.68 -0.40 10.79
#